data_ceb7de548013a9c40cd278b41126824c
#
_entry.id   ceb7de548013a9c40cd278b41126824c
#
_cell.length_a   1.000
_cell.length_b   1.000
_cell.length_c   1.000
_cell.angle_alpha   90.00
_cell.angle_beta   90.00
_cell.angle_gamma   90.00
#
_symmetry.space_group_name_H-M   'P 1'
#
loop_
_entity.id
_entity.type
_entity.pdbx_description
1 polymer ?
#
loop_
_entity_poly.entity_id
_entity_poly.type
_entity_poly.pdbx_seq_one_letter_code
_entity_poly.pdbx_strand_id
1 'polypeptide(L)'
;MKPSLKVLSTACFMLATALLGAADFHDWAPTPPMGWNSFDCFGLSLTEAQAKEQAEAQVKLLKPFGWDVFVIDHQWYNDNQKGFQSDARHQFSMDQYGRFIPGPERFPSSVGGKGLKPLADYMHERGLKIGVHLMRGIPRQAVRENTQVKGTNYHAQDIVNMRSTCPWNQDMYGVDMSKPGAQEYYDSLFEQFAEWGLDFIKIDDLSRPYATAEIEAIRKAIDKCGRPIILSLSPGDTPIQNGEHADKHANMWRVSDDFWDRWAPLYGMFGRLHRWEPYRIKGSWPDADMLPFGIIQFNRKTNFTQDEQRLCFTLWSIARSPLILGADMTKLDDWTLKLLTNKEVIEINQNSENNRQLSQKGDLFVWTADVPGSKDKYVALFNASTPGTHNIDYQKAKYHSIKVGGSGVREAEIKADIGGSKSFALAVTDGGDGINYDHAAWLEPVLSGPTGTMKLTELRWKSASQGWGNTRVGQSSDGRQIDGIGTHAASVILYDRPEGYDTLTAKGVLADGADRQGGTIEFLVLTDEAFDVEVKDEAEVSVDFAELGIGKRARVRDLWEGKDLGEFSGSFSRVLKCHAAGIYRVTPLD
;
A
#
# COMPACT_ATOMS: atom_id res chain seq x y z
N MET A 1 53.73 47.85 -60.24
CA MET A 1 53.74 46.52 -59.69
C MET A 1 53.60 46.60 -58.18
N LYS A 2 52.43 46.27 -57.64
CA LYS A 2 52.17 46.20 -56.18
C LYS A 2 51.89 44.74 -55.83
N PRO A 3 52.49 44.16 -54.77
CA PRO A 3 52.15 42.79 -54.33
C PRO A 3 50.91 42.78 -53.42
N SER A 4 49.99 41.88 -53.68
CA SER A 4 48.80 41.64 -52.93
C SER A 4 49.11 40.82 -51.68
N LEU A 5 48.75 41.31 -50.52
CA LEU A 5 48.82 40.62 -49.23
C LEU A 5 47.59 39.75 -49.10
N LYS A 6 47.77 38.39 -49.01
CA LYS A 6 46.75 37.44 -48.63
C LYS A 6 46.70 37.35 -47.09
N VAL A 7 45.59 37.78 -46.51
CA VAL A 7 45.29 37.61 -45.09
C VAL A 7 44.69 36.17 -44.88
N LEU A 8 45.43 35.32 -44.18
CA LEU A 8 44.94 34.04 -43.72
C LEU A 8 44.11 34.26 -42.42
N SER A 9 42.81 34.06 -42.52
CA SER A 9 41.91 34.10 -41.38
C SER A 9 41.90 32.71 -40.75
N THR A 10 42.54 32.56 -39.58
CA THR A 10 42.49 31.34 -38.76
C THR A 10 41.26 31.44 -37.89
N ALA A 11 40.22 30.69 -38.23
CA ALA A 11 39.03 30.53 -37.38
C ALA A 11 39.35 29.56 -36.25
N CYS A 12 39.50 30.06 -35.02
CA CYS A 12 39.51 29.26 -33.79
C CYS A 12 38.09 28.79 -33.51
N PHE A 13 37.82 27.49 -33.76
CA PHE A 13 36.65 26.82 -33.21
C PHE A 13 36.90 26.55 -31.73
N MET A 14 36.34 27.35 -30.82
CA MET A 14 36.20 26.97 -29.43
C MET A 14 35.09 25.92 -29.33
N LEU A 15 35.47 24.66 -29.10
CA LEU A 15 34.57 23.62 -28.62
C LEU A 15 34.20 24.00 -27.19
N ALA A 16 33.03 24.58 -27.00
CA ALA A 16 32.40 24.66 -25.71
C ALA A 16 31.90 23.25 -25.37
N THR A 17 32.69 22.45 -24.67
CA THR A 17 32.20 21.28 -23.97
C THR A 17 31.27 21.77 -22.85
N ALA A 18 29.98 21.79 -23.12
CA ALA A 18 28.98 21.87 -22.07
C ALA A 18 29.20 20.63 -21.17
N LEU A 19 29.72 20.85 -19.99
CA LEU A 19 29.58 19.90 -18.87
C LEU A 19 28.07 19.83 -18.63
N LEU A 20 27.38 18.86 -19.25
CA LEU A 20 26.11 18.38 -18.80
C LEU A 20 26.40 17.79 -17.44
N GLY A 21 26.14 18.54 -16.37
CA GLY A 21 26.05 17.96 -15.03
C GLY A 21 25.13 16.76 -15.11
N ALA A 22 25.50 15.66 -14.44
CA ALA A 22 24.59 14.52 -14.30
C ALA A 22 23.24 15.05 -13.80
N ALA A 23 22.15 14.74 -14.52
CA ALA A 23 20.82 15.14 -14.11
C ALA A 23 20.56 14.61 -12.70
N ASP A 24 20.08 15.46 -11.81
CA ASP A 24 19.70 15.06 -10.46
C ASP A 24 18.61 13.98 -10.57
N PHE A 25 18.78 12.85 -9.88
CA PHE A 25 17.80 11.76 -9.96
C PHE A 25 16.39 12.19 -9.51
N HIS A 26 16.27 13.24 -8.70
CA HIS A 26 14.98 13.82 -8.34
C HIS A 26 14.19 14.34 -9.55
N ASP A 27 14.86 14.74 -10.62
CA ASP A 27 14.20 15.16 -11.86
C ASP A 27 13.59 13.99 -12.66
N TRP A 28 13.86 12.73 -12.27
CA TRP A 28 13.29 11.56 -12.95
C TRP A 28 11.85 11.25 -12.50
N ALA A 29 11.47 11.72 -11.31
CA ALA A 29 10.11 11.63 -10.79
C ALA A 29 9.66 12.98 -10.20
N PRO A 30 9.56 14.06 -11.03
CA PRO A 30 9.29 15.43 -10.57
C PRO A 30 7.91 15.58 -9.92
N THR A 31 7.01 14.64 -10.17
CA THR A 31 5.71 14.44 -9.52
C THR A 31 5.61 13.02 -9.01
N PRO A 32 4.70 12.72 -8.04
CA PRO A 32 4.50 11.36 -7.59
C PRO A 32 4.23 10.41 -8.76
N PRO A 33 4.96 9.28 -8.88
CA PRO A 33 4.69 8.30 -9.94
C PRO A 33 3.24 7.82 -9.94
N MET A 34 2.66 7.69 -11.14
CA MET A 34 1.34 7.13 -11.35
C MET A 34 1.42 5.94 -12.30
N GLY A 35 0.83 4.82 -11.90
CA GLY A 35 0.93 3.63 -12.73
C GLY A 35 0.21 2.41 -12.19
N TRP A 36 0.70 1.26 -12.58
CA TRP A 36 0.15 -0.04 -12.25
C TRP A 36 1.25 -0.99 -11.79
N ASN A 37 0.90 -1.87 -10.86
CA ASN A 37 1.75 -2.95 -10.40
C ASN A 37 0.94 -4.25 -10.37
N SER A 38 1.55 -5.35 -10.80
CA SER A 38 0.87 -6.62 -11.04
C SER A 38 0.53 -7.40 -9.77
N PHE A 39 1.09 -7.06 -8.59
CA PHE A 39 1.03 -7.94 -7.43
C PHE A 39 -0.39 -8.17 -6.92
N ASP A 40 -1.16 -7.12 -6.66
CA ASP A 40 -2.48 -7.27 -6.03
C ASP A 40 -3.45 -8.09 -6.86
N CYS A 41 -3.34 -8.06 -8.20
CA CYS A 41 -4.26 -8.80 -9.07
C CYS A 41 -3.72 -10.15 -9.57
N PHE A 42 -2.41 -10.30 -9.81
CA PHE A 42 -1.82 -11.52 -10.37
C PHE A 42 -0.83 -12.23 -9.42
N GLY A 43 -0.50 -11.63 -8.27
CA GLY A 43 0.52 -12.17 -7.38
C GLY A 43 1.82 -12.44 -8.12
N LEU A 44 2.32 -13.66 -8.00
CA LEU A 44 3.59 -14.12 -8.59
C LEU A 44 3.41 -14.75 -9.99
N SER A 45 2.20 -14.73 -10.58
CA SER A 45 1.86 -15.57 -11.74
C SER A 45 1.72 -14.81 -13.07
N LEU A 46 2.01 -13.50 -13.11
CA LEU A 46 1.87 -12.69 -14.32
C LEU A 46 2.67 -13.28 -15.49
N THR A 47 2.04 -13.41 -16.64
CA THR A 47 2.67 -13.81 -17.90
C THR A 47 2.88 -12.62 -18.84
N GLU A 48 3.75 -12.75 -19.83
CA GLU A 48 3.96 -11.73 -20.87
C GLU A 48 2.66 -11.38 -21.63
N ALA A 49 1.83 -12.39 -21.92
CA ALA A 49 0.54 -12.16 -22.59
C ALA A 49 -0.37 -11.29 -21.72
N GLN A 50 -0.52 -11.63 -20.45
CA GLN A 50 -1.30 -10.82 -19.51
C GLN A 50 -0.71 -9.41 -19.33
N ALA A 51 0.64 -9.28 -19.24
CA ALA A 51 1.29 -7.98 -19.18
C ALA A 51 0.92 -7.09 -20.37
N LYS A 52 0.90 -7.66 -21.59
CA LYS A 52 0.48 -6.94 -22.79
C LYS A 52 -1.00 -6.55 -22.76
N GLU A 53 -1.90 -7.44 -22.29
CA GLU A 53 -3.31 -7.13 -22.13
C GLU A 53 -3.54 -5.99 -21.13
N GLN A 54 -2.84 -6.00 -19.99
CA GLN A 54 -2.89 -4.94 -19.00
C GLN A 54 -2.33 -3.62 -19.57
N ALA A 55 -1.25 -3.68 -20.33
CA ALA A 55 -0.68 -2.49 -20.97
C ALA A 55 -1.63 -1.83 -21.97
N GLU A 56 -2.33 -2.62 -22.80
CA GLU A 56 -3.34 -2.09 -23.72
C GLU A 56 -4.51 -1.43 -22.96
N ALA A 57 -4.95 -2.04 -21.85
CA ALA A 57 -5.99 -1.46 -20.99
C ALA A 57 -5.49 -0.15 -20.35
N GLN A 58 -4.27 -0.11 -19.82
CA GLN A 58 -3.67 1.10 -19.23
C GLN A 58 -3.57 2.23 -20.26
N VAL A 59 -3.08 1.95 -21.46
CA VAL A 59 -2.95 2.93 -22.55
C VAL A 59 -4.30 3.52 -22.92
N LYS A 60 -5.31 2.67 -23.03
CA LYS A 60 -6.67 3.10 -23.43
C LYS A 60 -7.39 3.87 -22.33
N LEU A 61 -7.30 3.42 -21.07
CA LEU A 61 -8.19 3.87 -20.00
C LEU A 61 -7.54 4.91 -19.07
N LEU A 62 -6.25 4.77 -18.76
CA LEU A 62 -5.60 5.50 -17.68
C LEU A 62 -4.45 6.43 -18.13
N LYS A 63 -3.69 6.04 -19.15
CA LYS A 63 -2.57 6.86 -19.65
C LYS A 63 -2.95 8.30 -20.05
N PRO A 64 -4.14 8.58 -20.63
CA PRO A 64 -4.58 9.96 -20.91
C PRO A 64 -4.69 10.85 -19.67
N PHE A 65 -4.62 10.26 -18.48
CA PHE A 65 -4.70 10.91 -17.18
C PHE A 65 -3.39 10.87 -16.40
N GLY A 66 -2.27 10.46 -17.06
CA GLY A 66 -0.93 10.48 -16.48
C GLY A 66 -0.43 9.17 -15.88
N TRP A 67 -1.21 8.08 -15.94
CA TRP A 67 -0.81 6.76 -15.45
C TRP A 67 0.10 6.07 -16.46
N ASP A 68 1.43 6.30 -16.37
CA ASP A 68 2.38 5.84 -17.38
C ASP A 68 3.40 4.78 -16.89
N VAL A 69 3.45 4.49 -15.60
CA VAL A 69 4.35 3.47 -15.03
C VAL A 69 3.67 2.09 -15.06
N PHE A 70 4.41 1.07 -15.48
CA PHE A 70 3.97 -0.34 -15.52
C PHE A 70 5.01 -1.22 -14.82
N VAL A 71 4.63 -1.85 -13.69
CA VAL A 71 5.56 -2.65 -12.88
C VAL A 71 5.16 -4.12 -12.88
N ILE A 72 6.09 -4.97 -13.29
CA ILE A 72 6.01 -6.43 -13.13
C ILE A 72 6.57 -6.77 -11.76
N ASP A 73 5.72 -7.23 -10.85
CA ASP A 73 6.11 -7.49 -9.48
C ASP A 73 6.85 -8.84 -9.34
N HIS A 74 6.99 -9.30 -8.14
CA HIS A 74 7.87 -10.36 -7.65
C HIS A 74 7.86 -11.65 -8.47
N GLN A 75 9.04 -12.31 -8.55
CA GLN A 75 9.30 -13.61 -9.18
C GLN A 75 9.01 -13.73 -10.70
N TRP A 76 9.16 -12.67 -11.46
CA TRP A 76 9.16 -12.72 -12.92
C TRP A 76 10.25 -13.65 -13.51
N TYR A 77 11.23 -14.02 -12.70
CA TYR A 77 12.34 -14.92 -13.02
C TYR A 77 12.07 -16.40 -12.70
N ASN A 78 10.82 -16.77 -12.36
CA ASN A 78 10.45 -18.13 -11.96
C ASN A 78 9.20 -18.61 -12.71
N ASP A 79 9.34 -19.62 -13.56
CA ASP A 79 8.22 -20.15 -14.37
C ASP A 79 7.20 -20.95 -13.55
N ASN A 80 7.58 -21.44 -12.36
CA ASN A 80 6.78 -22.38 -11.59
C ASN A 80 5.92 -21.75 -10.49
N GLN A 81 6.00 -20.42 -10.33
CA GLN A 81 5.26 -19.74 -9.27
C GLN A 81 3.80 -19.47 -9.61
N LYS A 82 2.95 -19.62 -8.57
CA LYS A 82 1.51 -19.33 -8.63
C LYS A 82 1.05 -18.76 -7.31
N GLY A 83 -0.01 -17.92 -7.36
CA GLY A 83 -0.59 -17.34 -6.15
C GLY A 83 0.25 -16.20 -5.57
N PHE A 84 0.24 -16.05 -4.25
CA PHE A 84 0.83 -14.94 -3.53
C PHE A 84 1.99 -15.32 -2.60
N GLN A 85 2.31 -16.61 -2.51
CA GLN A 85 3.37 -17.11 -1.64
C GLN A 85 4.54 -17.62 -2.46
N SER A 86 5.74 -17.13 -2.16
CA SER A 86 6.99 -17.58 -2.78
C SER A 86 7.36 -18.98 -2.31
N ASP A 87 7.80 -19.83 -3.24
CA ASP A 87 8.39 -21.13 -2.94
C ASP A 87 9.86 -21.16 -3.41
N ALA A 88 10.77 -21.00 -2.45
CA ALA A 88 12.22 -20.98 -2.70
C ALA A 88 12.84 -22.33 -3.10
N ARG A 89 12.05 -23.41 -3.14
CA ARG A 89 12.53 -24.73 -3.59
C ARG A 89 12.69 -24.80 -5.11
N HIS A 90 12.13 -23.84 -5.84
CA HIS A 90 12.27 -23.78 -7.29
C HIS A 90 13.64 -23.26 -7.69
N GLN A 91 14.10 -23.71 -8.85
CA GLN A 91 15.27 -23.15 -9.51
C GLN A 91 14.86 -21.91 -10.29
N PHE A 92 15.58 -20.82 -10.07
CA PHE A 92 15.32 -19.55 -10.75
C PHE A 92 16.08 -19.46 -12.08
N SER A 93 15.51 -18.72 -13.02
CA SER A 93 16.19 -18.37 -14.26
C SER A 93 17.26 -17.32 -13.96
N MET A 94 18.52 -17.65 -14.19
CA MET A 94 19.68 -16.79 -13.99
C MET A 94 20.63 -16.86 -15.17
N ASP A 95 21.40 -15.79 -15.37
CA ASP A 95 22.53 -15.82 -16.30
C ASP A 95 23.79 -16.42 -15.63
N GLN A 96 24.86 -16.52 -16.40
CA GLN A 96 26.13 -17.07 -15.91
C GLN A 96 26.79 -16.27 -14.78
N TYR A 97 26.32 -15.05 -14.50
CA TYR A 97 26.80 -14.18 -13.44
C TYR A 97 25.87 -14.19 -12.20
N GLY A 98 24.89 -15.08 -12.17
CA GLY A 98 23.94 -15.21 -11.07
C GLY A 98 22.91 -14.07 -10.99
N ARG A 99 22.72 -13.31 -12.07
CA ARG A 99 21.69 -12.28 -12.16
C ARG A 99 20.41 -12.88 -12.72
N PHE A 100 19.27 -12.47 -12.15
CA PHE A 100 17.98 -12.96 -12.65
C PHE A 100 17.71 -12.57 -14.09
N ILE A 101 17.13 -13.52 -14.83
CA ILE A 101 16.59 -13.31 -16.17
C ILE A 101 15.12 -13.78 -16.18
N PRO A 102 14.27 -13.28 -17.09
CA PRO A 102 12.86 -13.68 -17.13
C PRO A 102 12.70 -15.19 -17.34
N GLY A 103 11.72 -15.77 -16.64
CA GLY A 103 11.32 -17.15 -16.85
C GLY A 103 10.83 -17.36 -18.30
N PRO A 104 11.47 -18.23 -19.09
CA PRO A 104 11.22 -18.29 -20.54
C PRO A 104 9.82 -18.81 -20.91
N GLU A 105 9.16 -19.59 -20.04
CA GLU A 105 7.80 -20.05 -20.27
C GLU A 105 6.78 -18.93 -20.06
N ARG A 106 7.01 -18.08 -19.05
CA ARG A 106 6.14 -16.94 -18.75
C ARG A 106 6.41 -15.73 -19.63
N PHE A 107 7.67 -15.51 -20.00
CA PHE A 107 8.13 -14.39 -20.84
C PHE A 107 8.86 -14.90 -22.08
N PRO A 108 8.15 -15.52 -23.04
CA PRO A 108 8.79 -16.21 -24.19
C PRO A 108 9.60 -15.29 -25.09
N SER A 109 9.32 -13.99 -25.13
CA SER A 109 10.11 -13.05 -25.92
C SER A 109 11.53 -12.82 -25.38
N SER A 110 11.80 -13.21 -24.12
CA SER A 110 13.10 -13.06 -23.44
C SER A 110 14.17 -14.05 -23.93
N VAL A 111 13.77 -15.09 -24.63
CA VAL A 111 14.64 -16.19 -25.07
C VAL A 111 15.79 -15.71 -25.98
N GLY A 112 16.95 -16.36 -25.86
CA GLY A 112 18.16 -16.01 -26.64
C GLY A 112 18.92 -14.81 -26.06
N GLY A 113 18.86 -14.61 -24.74
CA GLY A 113 19.61 -13.58 -24.03
C GLY A 113 19.01 -12.17 -24.14
N LYS A 114 17.79 -12.06 -24.66
CA LYS A 114 17.13 -10.75 -24.87
C LYS A 114 16.63 -10.10 -23.58
N GLY A 115 16.45 -10.88 -22.50
CA GLY A 115 15.89 -10.41 -21.24
C GLY A 115 14.52 -9.77 -21.43
N LEU A 116 14.24 -8.73 -20.67
CA LEU A 116 12.97 -7.98 -20.78
C LEU A 116 12.95 -6.97 -21.94
N LYS A 117 14.04 -6.81 -22.70
CA LYS A 117 14.11 -5.79 -23.75
C LYS A 117 12.93 -5.84 -24.75
N PRO A 118 12.51 -6.99 -25.30
CA PRO A 118 11.38 -7.00 -26.25
C PRO A 118 10.07 -6.53 -25.61
N LEU A 119 9.85 -6.83 -24.33
CA LEU A 119 8.68 -6.35 -23.61
C LEU A 119 8.81 -4.86 -23.26
N ALA A 120 10.02 -4.39 -22.91
CA ALA A 120 10.28 -2.99 -22.68
C ALA A 120 10.06 -2.15 -23.95
N ASP A 121 10.57 -2.61 -25.09
CA ASP A 121 10.32 -1.95 -26.38
C ASP A 121 8.81 -1.88 -26.68
N TYR A 122 8.07 -2.95 -26.43
CA TYR A 122 6.60 -2.98 -26.58
C TYR A 122 5.88 -1.95 -25.70
N MET A 123 6.32 -1.77 -24.42
CA MET A 123 5.78 -0.78 -23.50
C MET A 123 6.14 0.65 -23.95
N HIS A 124 7.38 0.89 -24.36
CA HIS A 124 7.86 2.19 -24.82
C HIS A 124 7.14 2.66 -26.10
N GLU A 125 6.89 1.76 -27.06
CA GLU A 125 6.09 2.09 -28.26
C GLU A 125 4.69 2.60 -27.92
N ARG A 126 4.18 2.25 -26.75
CA ARG A 126 2.89 2.69 -26.19
C ARG A 126 3.02 3.90 -25.26
N GLY A 127 4.25 4.37 -25.05
CA GLY A 127 4.58 5.48 -24.15
C GLY A 127 4.35 5.15 -22.68
N LEU A 128 4.56 3.89 -22.29
CA LEU A 128 4.62 3.45 -20.92
C LEU A 128 6.07 3.30 -20.48
N LYS A 129 6.35 3.59 -19.21
CA LYS A 129 7.58 3.26 -18.51
C LYS A 129 7.45 1.87 -17.91
N ILE A 130 8.44 1.02 -18.10
CA ILE A 130 8.41 -0.34 -17.55
C ILE A 130 9.37 -0.50 -16.38
N GLY A 131 8.94 -1.23 -15.36
CA GLY A 131 9.75 -1.58 -14.22
C GLY A 131 9.53 -3.00 -13.76
N VAL A 132 10.40 -3.43 -12.85
CA VAL A 132 10.29 -4.74 -12.19
C VAL A 132 10.50 -4.60 -10.69
N HIS A 133 10.03 -5.62 -9.97
CA HIS A 133 10.35 -5.84 -8.57
C HIS A 133 11.60 -6.70 -8.44
N LEU A 134 12.40 -6.44 -7.42
CA LEU A 134 13.55 -7.25 -7.04
C LEU A 134 13.67 -7.31 -5.51
N MET A 135 14.07 -8.46 -4.99
CA MET A 135 14.53 -8.57 -3.59
C MET A 135 15.93 -8.01 -3.45
N ARG A 136 16.25 -7.37 -2.33
CA ARG A 136 17.60 -6.94 -1.94
C ARG A 136 18.57 -8.12 -1.93
N GLY A 137 19.82 -7.87 -2.32
CA GLY A 137 20.93 -8.81 -2.13
C GLY A 137 21.28 -9.64 -3.38
N ILE A 138 21.78 -10.84 -3.13
CA ILE A 138 22.26 -11.79 -4.15
C ILE A 138 21.49 -13.11 -4.05
N PRO A 139 21.09 -13.73 -5.19
CA PRO A 139 20.35 -14.98 -5.17
C PRO A 139 21.08 -16.09 -4.40
N ARG A 140 20.38 -16.78 -3.50
CA ARG A 140 20.95 -17.94 -2.78
C ARG A 140 21.41 -19.02 -3.74
N GLN A 141 20.76 -19.12 -4.90
CA GLN A 141 21.18 -20.02 -5.97
C GLN A 141 22.55 -19.61 -6.54
N ALA A 142 22.79 -18.31 -6.79
CA ALA A 142 24.09 -17.82 -7.27
C ALA A 142 25.22 -18.11 -6.27
N VAL A 143 24.93 -17.99 -4.95
CA VAL A 143 25.89 -18.33 -3.88
C VAL A 143 26.19 -19.84 -3.84
N ARG A 144 25.17 -20.71 -4.02
CA ARG A 144 25.39 -22.17 -4.11
C ARG A 144 26.25 -22.57 -5.30
N GLU A 145 25.98 -21.97 -6.45
CA GLU A 145 26.68 -22.21 -7.70
C GLU A 145 28.01 -21.45 -7.78
N ASN A 146 28.26 -20.55 -6.84
CA ASN A 146 29.43 -19.68 -6.75
C ASN A 146 29.74 -18.95 -8.05
N THR A 147 28.70 -18.30 -8.63
CA THR A 147 28.79 -17.57 -9.89
C THR A 147 29.81 -16.42 -9.81
N GLN A 148 30.48 -16.14 -10.92
CA GLN A 148 31.42 -15.02 -10.99
C GLN A 148 30.68 -13.68 -11.02
N VAL A 149 31.18 -12.68 -10.30
CA VAL A 149 30.74 -11.29 -10.45
C VAL A 149 31.26 -10.74 -11.77
N LYS A 150 30.36 -10.29 -12.65
CA LYS A 150 30.69 -9.83 -14.01
C LYS A 150 31.82 -8.79 -14.00
N GLY A 151 32.84 -9.03 -14.83
CA GLY A 151 33.97 -8.11 -15.01
C GLY A 151 35.01 -8.12 -13.89
N THR A 152 34.94 -9.05 -12.94
CA THR A 152 35.88 -9.18 -11.84
C THR A 152 36.43 -10.61 -11.69
N ASN A 153 37.37 -10.80 -10.76
CA ASN A 153 37.84 -12.12 -10.34
C ASN A 153 37.12 -12.62 -9.07
N TYR A 154 36.12 -11.87 -8.58
CA TYR A 154 35.35 -12.24 -7.38
C TYR A 154 34.15 -13.10 -7.76
N HIS A 155 33.63 -13.84 -6.77
CA HIS A 155 32.49 -14.73 -6.93
C HIS A 155 31.41 -14.42 -5.90
N ALA A 156 30.24 -14.98 -6.07
CA ALA A 156 29.09 -14.79 -5.18
C ALA A 156 29.41 -15.08 -3.70
N GLN A 157 30.24 -16.12 -3.43
CA GLN A 157 30.65 -16.46 -2.08
C GLN A 157 31.62 -15.45 -1.43
N ASP A 158 32.33 -14.64 -2.22
CA ASP A 158 33.26 -13.63 -1.71
C ASP A 158 32.53 -12.40 -1.15
N ILE A 159 31.33 -12.11 -1.69
CA ILE A 159 30.58 -10.88 -1.39
C ILE A 159 29.31 -11.11 -0.56
N VAL A 160 28.92 -12.36 -0.34
CA VAL A 160 27.66 -12.68 0.36
C VAL A 160 27.73 -12.41 1.86
N ASN A 161 26.65 -11.90 2.43
CA ASN A 161 26.38 -11.92 3.86
C ASN A 161 25.24 -12.94 4.16
N MET A 162 25.59 -14.19 4.40
CA MET A 162 24.61 -15.26 4.67
C MET A 162 23.82 -15.07 5.98
N ARG A 163 24.20 -14.15 6.86
CA ARG A 163 23.44 -13.80 8.08
C ARG A 163 22.35 -12.77 7.80
N SER A 164 22.47 -12.04 6.70
CA SER A 164 21.47 -11.07 6.27
C SER A 164 20.44 -11.79 5.37
N THR A 165 19.29 -12.11 5.95
CA THR A 165 18.21 -12.86 5.29
C THR A 165 16.90 -12.14 5.44
N CYS A 166 16.02 -12.29 4.46
CA CYS A 166 14.62 -11.88 4.56
C CYS A 166 13.82 -12.96 5.32
N PRO A 167 13.04 -12.63 6.37
CA PRO A 167 12.32 -13.63 7.15
C PRO A 167 11.13 -14.26 6.40
N TRP A 168 10.52 -13.55 5.46
CA TRP A 168 9.35 -14.00 4.71
C TRP A 168 9.67 -14.47 3.28
N ASN A 169 10.89 -14.22 2.78
CA ASN A 169 11.34 -14.65 1.45
C ASN A 169 12.74 -15.29 1.52
N GLN A 170 12.91 -16.43 0.88
CA GLN A 170 14.16 -17.17 0.92
C GLN A 170 14.94 -17.14 -0.41
N ASP A 171 14.65 -16.22 -1.31
CA ASP A 171 15.30 -16.15 -2.62
C ASP A 171 16.74 -15.62 -2.52
N MET A 172 16.99 -14.68 -1.58
CA MET A 172 18.22 -13.90 -1.51
C MET A 172 18.96 -14.04 -0.18
N TYR A 173 20.25 -13.74 -0.21
CA TYR A 173 21.08 -13.31 0.91
C TYR A 173 21.47 -11.84 0.72
N GLY A 174 21.78 -11.12 1.80
CA GLY A 174 22.35 -9.78 1.69
C GLY A 174 23.74 -9.78 1.07
N VAL A 175 24.17 -8.63 0.56
CA VAL A 175 25.54 -8.41 0.07
C VAL A 175 26.33 -7.68 1.16
N ASP A 176 27.55 -8.15 1.44
CA ASP A 176 28.49 -7.46 2.33
C ASP A 176 29.21 -6.36 1.54
N MET A 177 28.71 -5.13 1.64
CA MET A 177 29.24 -3.99 0.89
C MET A 177 30.67 -3.57 1.29
N SER A 178 31.25 -4.15 2.35
CA SER A 178 32.66 -3.97 2.70
C SER A 178 33.60 -4.84 1.84
N LYS A 179 33.08 -5.77 1.09
CA LYS A 179 33.87 -6.72 0.29
C LYS A 179 34.16 -6.19 -1.09
N PRO A 180 35.39 -6.42 -1.61
CA PRO A 180 35.69 -6.16 -3.02
C PRO A 180 34.79 -7.02 -3.92
N GLY A 181 34.27 -6.45 -5.00
CA GLY A 181 33.32 -7.09 -5.89
C GLY A 181 31.85 -6.83 -5.55
N ALA A 182 31.53 -6.34 -4.34
CA ALA A 182 30.15 -6.10 -3.92
C ALA A 182 29.48 -4.96 -4.71
N GLN A 183 30.18 -3.84 -4.92
CA GLN A 183 29.67 -2.74 -5.74
C GLN A 183 29.57 -3.17 -7.21
N GLU A 184 30.54 -3.88 -7.73
CA GLU A 184 30.57 -4.36 -9.11
C GLU A 184 29.41 -5.33 -9.39
N TYR A 185 28.96 -6.09 -8.39
CA TYR A 185 27.77 -6.91 -8.50
C TYR A 185 26.53 -6.04 -8.78
N TYR A 186 26.26 -5.02 -7.96
CA TYR A 186 25.14 -4.11 -8.18
C TYR A 186 25.30 -3.32 -9.49
N ASP A 187 26.51 -2.83 -9.80
CA ASP A 187 26.78 -2.15 -11.07
C ASP A 187 26.38 -3.02 -12.27
N SER A 188 26.79 -4.31 -12.27
CA SER A 188 26.46 -5.24 -13.34
C SER A 188 24.97 -5.54 -13.45
N LEU A 189 24.24 -5.53 -12.33
CA LEU A 189 22.80 -5.75 -12.31
C LEU A 189 22.04 -4.57 -12.95
N PHE A 190 22.42 -3.33 -12.59
CA PHE A 190 21.78 -2.15 -13.17
C PHE A 190 22.22 -1.87 -14.61
N GLU A 191 23.45 -2.29 -14.99
CA GLU A 191 23.85 -2.32 -16.40
C GLU A 191 22.92 -3.23 -17.21
N GLN A 192 22.59 -4.42 -16.71
CA GLN A 192 21.65 -5.34 -17.34
C GLN A 192 20.24 -4.72 -17.45
N PHE A 193 19.75 -4.05 -16.41
CA PHE A 193 18.45 -3.41 -16.45
C PHE A 193 18.40 -2.23 -17.41
N ALA A 194 19.49 -1.47 -17.51
CA ALA A 194 19.62 -0.40 -18.50
C ALA A 194 19.68 -0.96 -19.95
N GLU A 195 20.39 -2.05 -20.19
CA GLU A 195 20.40 -2.77 -21.46
C GLU A 195 19.01 -3.26 -21.89
N TRP A 196 18.19 -3.70 -20.91
CA TRP A 196 16.79 -4.09 -21.16
C TRP A 196 15.85 -2.93 -21.35
N GLY A 197 16.28 -1.72 -20.99
CA GLY A 197 15.46 -0.51 -21.12
C GLY A 197 14.49 -0.30 -19.97
N LEU A 198 14.77 -0.80 -18.76
CA LEU A 198 13.90 -0.55 -17.60
C LEU A 198 13.98 0.91 -17.14
N ASP A 199 12.84 1.48 -16.73
CA ASP A 199 12.67 2.86 -16.28
C ASP A 199 12.39 2.96 -14.79
N PHE A 200 12.05 1.84 -14.14
CA PHE A 200 11.60 1.79 -12.75
C PHE A 200 12.06 0.48 -12.10
N ILE A 201 12.46 0.54 -10.85
CA ILE A 201 12.80 -0.63 -10.04
C ILE A 201 12.20 -0.50 -8.63
N LYS A 202 11.43 -1.50 -8.22
CA LYS A 202 10.96 -1.67 -6.84
C LYS A 202 11.86 -2.69 -6.16
N ILE A 203 12.59 -2.26 -5.13
CA ILE A 203 13.48 -3.16 -4.38
C ILE A 203 12.95 -3.37 -2.98
N ASP A 204 12.82 -4.64 -2.64
CA ASP A 204 12.19 -5.16 -1.46
C ASP A 204 13.21 -5.56 -0.37
N ASP A 205 12.75 -5.76 0.89
CA ASP A 205 13.54 -6.15 2.06
C ASP A 205 14.63 -5.12 2.46
N LEU A 206 14.34 -3.82 2.29
CA LEU A 206 15.30 -2.75 2.60
C LEU A 206 15.04 -2.02 3.93
N SER A 207 13.91 -2.28 4.59
CA SER A 207 13.44 -1.46 5.72
C SER A 207 13.73 -2.04 7.10
N ARG A 208 13.77 -3.38 7.25
CA ARG A 208 13.92 -4.04 8.57
C ARG A 208 14.82 -5.27 8.52
N PRO A 209 16.12 -5.11 8.85
CA PRO A 209 16.80 -3.86 9.22
C PRO A 209 16.96 -2.94 8.01
N TYR A 210 17.06 -1.62 8.26
CA TYR A 210 17.27 -0.65 7.19
C TYR A 210 18.65 -0.84 6.56
N ALA A 211 18.69 -1.16 5.27
CA ALA A 211 19.88 -1.64 4.56
C ALA A 211 20.67 -0.48 3.92
N THR A 212 21.14 0.48 4.75
CA THR A 212 21.81 1.71 4.33
C THR A 212 22.87 1.47 3.25
N ALA A 213 23.84 0.58 3.50
CA ALA A 213 24.95 0.36 2.58
C ALA A 213 24.54 -0.22 1.22
N GLU A 214 23.52 -1.09 1.22
CA GLU A 214 22.99 -1.66 -0.03
C GLU A 214 22.15 -0.61 -0.79
N ILE A 215 21.37 0.23 -0.10
CA ILE A 215 20.64 1.35 -0.73
C ILE A 215 21.61 2.31 -1.42
N GLU A 216 22.70 2.71 -0.75
CA GLU A 216 23.73 3.55 -1.32
C GLU A 216 24.40 2.91 -2.54
N ALA A 217 24.69 1.60 -2.48
CA ALA A 217 25.31 0.86 -3.58
C ALA A 217 24.37 0.77 -4.78
N ILE A 218 23.08 0.53 -4.54
CA ILE A 218 22.03 0.53 -5.56
C ILE A 218 21.94 1.89 -6.24
N ARG A 219 21.89 2.99 -5.47
CA ARG A 219 21.85 4.35 -6.03
C ARG A 219 23.08 4.63 -6.91
N LYS A 220 24.28 4.29 -6.42
CA LYS A 220 25.53 4.43 -7.21
C LYS A 220 25.49 3.63 -8.50
N ALA A 221 24.97 2.41 -8.47
CA ALA A 221 24.85 1.55 -9.65
C ALA A 221 23.86 2.13 -10.68
N ILE A 222 22.73 2.67 -10.21
CA ILE A 222 21.77 3.36 -11.09
C ILE A 222 22.42 4.59 -11.73
N ASP A 223 23.13 5.42 -10.97
CA ASP A 223 23.79 6.62 -11.49
C ASP A 223 24.86 6.27 -12.54
N LYS A 224 25.53 5.12 -12.34
CA LYS A 224 26.58 4.63 -13.23
C LYS A 224 26.04 3.99 -14.51
N CYS A 225 24.86 3.39 -14.49
CA CYS A 225 24.33 2.63 -15.64
C CYS A 225 23.98 3.49 -16.86
N GLY A 226 23.92 4.81 -16.69
CA GLY A 226 23.69 5.77 -17.78
C GLY A 226 22.23 5.87 -18.23
N ARG A 227 21.27 5.21 -17.54
CA ARG A 227 19.83 5.31 -17.79
C ARG A 227 19.11 5.84 -16.56
N PRO A 228 18.17 6.80 -16.72
CA PRO A 228 17.28 7.20 -15.64
C PRO A 228 16.38 6.03 -15.23
N ILE A 229 16.58 5.52 -14.01
CA ILE A 229 15.76 4.44 -13.42
C ILE A 229 15.21 4.95 -12.09
N ILE A 230 13.89 5.11 -12.00
CA ILE A 230 13.21 5.49 -10.77
C ILE A 230 13.38 4.38 -9.74
N LEU A 231 13.91 4.71 -8.56
CA LEU A 231 14.12 3.77 -7.46
C LEU A 231 12.99 3.88 -6.43
N SER A 232 12.30 2.76 -6.20
CA SER A 232 11.29 2.57 -5.16
C SER A 232 11.81 1.61 -4.10
N LEU A 233 11.90 2.06 -2.84
CA LEU A 233 12.26 1.22 -1.70
C LEU A 233 11.01 0.58 -1.11
N SER A 234 10.98 -0.73 -1.01
CA SER A 234 9.84 -1.56 -0.58
C SER A 234 10.32 -2.83 0.14
N PRO A 235 9.41 -3.63 0.72
CA PRO A 235 8.28 -3.20 1.51
C PRO A 235 8.71 -2.90 2.93
N GLY A 236 7.69 -2.51 3.69
CA GLY A 236 7.79 -2.28 5.11
C GLY A 236 7.84 -0.81 5.44
N ASP A 237 7.41 -0.53 6.65
CA ASP A 237 7.46 0.81 7.23
C ASP A 237 8.92 1.25 7.33
N THR A 238 9.35 2.11 6.42
CA THR A 238 10.69 2.72 6.52
C THR A 238 10.78 3.47 7.85
N PRO A 239 11.79 3.19 8.69
CA PRO A 239 11.92 3.89 9.97
C PRO A 239 12.09 5.39 9.74
N ILE A 240 11.27 6.22 10.41
CA ILE A 240 11.19 7.68 10.18
C ILE A 240 12.55 8.39 10.34
N GLN A 241 13.42 7.89 11.21
CA GLN A 241 14.78 8.43 11.41
C GLN A 241 15.67 8.26 10.16
N ASN A 242 15.28 7.44 9.22
CA ASN A 242 15.99 7.23 7.95
C ASN A 242 15.43 8.06 6.80
N GLY A 243 14.47 8.97 7.07
CA GLY A 243 13.80 9.77 6.05
C GLY A 243 14.77 10.59 5.21
N GLU A 244 15.72 11.29 5.82
CA GLU A 244 16.76 12.05 5.10
C GLU A 244 17.65 11.15 4.22
N HIS A 245 17.92 9.91 4.67
CA HIS A 245 18.71 8.97 3.88
C HIS A 245 17.91 8.44 2.70
N ALA A 246 16.63 8.09 2.92
CA ALA A 246 15.74 7.64 1.85
C ALA A 246 15.57 8.73 0.77
N ASP A 247 15.36 9.98 1.20
CA ASP A 247 15.25 11.15 0.33
C ASP A 247 16.49 11.37 -0.54
N LYS A 248 17.69 11.17 0.00
CA LYS A 248 18.97 11.32 -0.71
C LYS A 248 19.28 10.19 -1.70
N HIS A 249 18.54 9.08 -1.68
CA HIS A 249 18.91 7.89 -2.46
C HIS A 249 17.77 7.32 -3.31
N ALA A 250 16.51 7.65 -3.03
CA ALA A 250 15.37 7.05 -3.70
C ALA A 250 14.33 8.08 -4.15
N ASN A 251 13.57 7.72 -5.19
CA ASN A 251 12.48 8.55 -5.70
C ASN A 251 11.15 8.30 -4.94
N MET A 252 11.01 7.13 -4.33
CA MET A 252 9.90 6.81 -3.45
C MET A 252 10.27 5.71 -2.47
N TRP A 253 9.61 5.67 -1.32
CA TRP A 253 9.81 4.65 -0.29
C TRP A 253 8.53 4.39 0.49
N ARG A 254 8.32 3.14 0.85
CA ARG A 254 7.15 2.68 1.61
C ARG A 254 7.15 3.24 3.03
N VAL A 255 6.01 3.77 3.44
CA VAL A 255 5.77 4.27 4.80
C VAL A 255 4.87 3.35 5.62
N SER A 256 4.59 2.17 5.10
CA SER A 256 3.80 1.13 5.75
C SER A 256 4.21 -0.26 5.28
N ASP A 257 3.78 -1.29 6.02
CA ASP A 257 3.69 -2.64 5.49
C ASP A 257 2.67 -2.72 4.36
N ASP A 258 2.53 -3.90 3.74
CA ASP A 258 1.62 -4.07 2.60
C ASP A 258 0.21 -3.61 2.92
N PHE A 259 -0.27 -2.71 2.09
CA PHE A 259 -1.59 -2.11 2.21
C PHE A 259 -2.60 -2.92 1.40
N TRP A 260 -3.57 -3.47 2.11
CA TRP A 260 -4.67 -4.20 1.52
C TRP A 260 -6.00 -3.51 1.82
N ASP A 261 -7.04 -3.90 1.12
CA ASP A 261 -8.41 -3.39 1.19
C ASP A 261 -9.13 -3.68 2.52
N ARG A 262 -8.58 -3.11 3.61
CA ARG A 262 -9.07 -3.21 4.98
C ARG A 262 -9.10 -1.83 5.63
N TRP A 263 -10.10 -1.60 6.48
CA TRP A 263 -10.29 -0.29 7.12
C TRP A 263 -9.14 0.09 8.07
N ALA A 264 -8.73 -0.81 8.95
CA ALA A 264 -7.72 -0.47 9.97
C ALA A 264 -6.37 0.00 9.38
N PRO A 265 -5.77 -0.65 8.35
CA PRO A 265 -4.62 -0.10 7.64
C PRO A 265 -4.91 1.27 7.00
N LEU A 266 -6.09 1.46 6.38
CA LEU A 266 -6.47 2.73 5.77
C LEU A 266 -6.56 3.85 6.81
N TYR A 267 -7.22 3.60 7.94
CA TYR A 267 -7.26 4.54 9.06
C TYR A 267 -5.85 4.90 9.57
N GLY A 268 -4.97 3.90 9.69
CA GLY A 268 -3.58 4.10 10.12
C GLY A 268 -2.76 5.02 9.21
N MET A 269 -3.16 5.17 7.93
CA MET A 269 -2.45 6.02 6.97
C MET A 269 -2.57 7.52 7.28
N PHE A 270 -3.63 7.98 7.94
CA PHE A 270 -3.72 9.38 8.38
C PHE A 270 -2.50 9.78 9.21
N GLY A 271 -2.21 9.03 10.28
CA GLY A 271 -1.07 9.30 11.13
C GLY A 271 0.29 9.03 10.47
N ARG A 272 0.38 8.02 9.58
CA ARG A 272 1.62 7.72 8.85
C ARG A 272 1.98 8.86 7.90
N LEU A 273 1.07 9.24 7.00
CA LEU A 273 1.30 10.30 6.01
C LEU A 273 1.56 11.65 6.68
N HIS A 274 0.88 11.96 7.79
CA HIS A 274 1.17 13.16 8.56
C HIS A 274 2.60 13.18 9.11
N ARG A 275 3.11 12.07 9.67
CA ARG A 275 4.50 11.99 10.17
C ARG A 275 5.54 12.15 9.06
N TRP A 276 5.21 11.75 7.82
CA TRP A 276 6.12 11.80 6.68
C TRP A 276 6.07 13.12 5.88
N GLU A 277 5.19 14.07 6.23
CA GLU A 277 5.12 15.39 5.57
C GLU A 277 6.47 16.10 5.44
N PRO A 278 7.36 16.12 6.48
CA PRO A 278 8.63 16.84 6.42
C PRO A 278 9.62 16.28 5.39
N TYR A 279 9.46 15.02 4.99
CA TYR A 279 10.38 14.34 4.07
C TYR A 279 9.86 14.28 2.64
N ARG A 280 8.67 14.83 2.37
CA ARG A 280 8.12 14.90 1.02
C ARG A 280 8.70 16.10 0.30
N ILE A 281 9.60 15.86 -0.63
CA ILE A 281 10.17 16.87 -1.51
C ILE A 281 9.92 16.51 -2.98
N LYS A 282 10.12 17.48 -3.86
CA LYS A 282 10.03 17.26 -5.31
C LYS A 282 11.04 16.20 -5.75
N GLY A 283 10.56 15.14 -6.39
CA GLY A 283 11.38 14.02 -6.89
C GLY A 283 11.59 12.88 -5.90
N SER A 284 11.06 13.01 -4.66
CA SER A 284 11.23 12.04 -3.59
C SER A 284 9.95 11.96 -2.74
N TRP A 285 9.26 10.81 -2.78
CA TRP A 285 7.87 10.68 -2.40
C TRP A 285 7.64 9.58 -1.35
N PRO A 286 7.14 9.91 -0.14
CA PRO A 286 6.60 8.91 0.79
C PRO A 286 5.45 8.13 0.15
N ASP A 287 5.57 6.81 0.11
CA ASP A 287 4.67 5.90 -0.59
C ASP A 287 3.76 5.16 0.39
N ALA A 288 2.47 5.45 0.34
CA ALA A 288 1.45 4.80 1.15
C ALA A 288 1.00 3.44 0.59
N ASP A 289 1.71 2.94 -0.45
CA ASP A 289 1.45 1.69 -1.15
C ASP A 289 0.37 1.75 -2.23
N MET A 290 0.16 0.62 -2.85
CA MET A 290 -0.73 0.42 -3.98
C MET A 290 -2.20 0.67 -3.61
N LEU A 291 -3.01 0.93 -4.64
CA LEU A 291 -4.46 1.13 -4.54
C LEU A 291 -5.18 -0.19 -4.86
N PRO A 292 -5.68 -0.94 -3.86
CA PRO A 292 -6.32 -2.24 -4.06
C PRO A 292 -7.80 -2.06 -4.44
N PHE A 293 -8.06 -1.36 -5.54
CA PHE A 293 -9.41 -1.06 -6.05
C PHE A 293 -9.84 -2.06 -7.13
N GLY A 294 -11.13 -2.07 -7.51
CA GLY A 294 -11.63 -2.90 -8.59
C GLY A 294 -11.51 -4.41 -8.34
N ILE A 295 -10.97 -5.14 -9.31
CA ILE A 295 -10.75 -6.59 -9.23
C ILE A 295 -9.28 -6.87 -8.90
N ILE A 296 -9.04 -7.54 -7.78
CA ILE A 296 -7.73 -7.95 -7.25
C ILE A 296 -7.72 -9.45 -6.96
N GLN A 297 -6.57 -10.01 -6.57
CA GLN A 297 -6.43 -11.43 -6.20
C GLN A 297 -7.11 -12.37 -7.22
N PHE A 298 -6.75 -12.24 -8.50
CA PHE A 298 -7.25 -12.94 -9.68
C PHE A 298 -8.67 -12.54 -10.10
N ASN A 299 -9.66 -12.61 -9.22
CA ASN A 299 -11.07 -12.29 -9.55
C ASN A 299 -11.85 -11.78 -8.34
N ARG A 300 -11.20 -11.44 -7.24
CA ARG A 300 -11.88 -10.91 -6.06
C ARG A 300 -12.14 -9.42 -6.22
N LYS A 301 -13.36 -8.98 -6.04
CA LYS A 301 -13.67 -7.56 -5.92
C LYS A 301 -13.07 -7.00 -4.63
N THR A 302 -12.57 -5.77 -4.68
CA THR A 302 -12.11 -5.05 -3.48
C THR A 302 -13.17 -5.08 -2.36
N ASN A 303 -12.70 -5.23 -1.11
CA ASN A 303 -13.58 -5.13 0.06
C ASN A 303 -13.94 -3.68 0.41
N PHE A 304 -13.18 -2.71 -0.10
CA PHE A 304 -13.50 -1.31 0.13
C PHE A 304 -14.86 -0.94 -0.47
N THR A 305 -15.70 -0.29 0.33
CA THR A 305 -16.89 0.39 -0.15
C THR A 305 -16.50 1.53 -1.11
N GLN A 306 -17.46 2.07 -1.84
CA GLN A 306 -17.22 3.21 -2.72
C GLN A 306 -16.75 4.45 -1.92
N ASP A 307 -17.28 4.65 -0.72
CA ASP A 307 -16.86 5.75 0.15
C ASP A 307 -15.42 5.55 0.65
N GLU A 308 -15.04 4.33 1.04
CA GLU A 308 -13.66 4.00 1.44
C GLU A 308 -12.65 4.12 0.29
N GLN A 309 -13.01 3.69 -0.93
CA GLN A 309 -12.17 3.90 -2.11
C GLN A 309 -11.97 5.41 -2.39
N ARG A 310 -13.05 6.22 -2.30
CA ARG A 310 -12.99 7.67 -2.44
C ARG A 310 -12.14 8.31 -1.34
N LEU A 311 -12.31 7.87 -0.10
CA LEU A 311 -11.51 8.35 1.04
C LEU A 311 -10.02 8.03 0.84
N CYS A 312 -9.69 6.79 0.47
CA CYS A 312 -8.31 6.36 0.19
C CYS A 312 -7.68 7.21 -0.93
N PHE A 313 -8.36 7.34 -2.07
CA PHE A 313 -7.84 8.11 -3.19
C PHE A 313 -7.71 9.61 -2.86
N THR A 314 -8.63 10.17 -2.05
CA THR A 314 -8.56 11.54 -1.55
C THR A 314 -7.32 11.74 -0.67
N LEU A 315 -7.08 10.82 0.28
CA LEU A 315 -5.93 10.89 1.19
C LEU A 315 -4.61 10.75 0.45
N TRP A 316 -4.46 9.75 -0.46
CA TRP A 316 -3.25 9.61 -1.29
C TRP A 316 -3.02 10.85 -2.14
N SER A 317 -4.08 11.44 -2.69
CA SER A 317 -3.97 12.62 -3.55
C SER A 317 -3.55 13.87 -2.77
N ILE A 318 -4.20 14.16 -1.64
CA ILE A 318 -3.86 15.36 -0.85
C ILE A 318 -2.51 15.21 -0.13
N ALA A 319 -2.09 14.00 0.21
CA ALA A 319 -0.79 13.72 0.80
C ALA A 319 0.33 13.61 -0.24
N ARG A 320 0.01 13.62 -1.55
CA ARG A 320 0.94 13.40 -2.66
C ARG A 320 1.73 12.09 -2.56
N SER A 321 1.06 11.01 -2.14
CA SER A 321 1.60 9.66 -2.28
C SER A 321 1.61 9.24 -3.75
N PRO A 322 2.57 8.43 -4.21
CA PRO A 322 2.45 7.74 -5.49
C PRO A 322 1.10 7.05 -5.66
N LEU A 323 0.57 7.07 -6.89
CA LEU A 323 -0.71 6.44 -7.24
C LEU A 323 -0.43 5.20 -8.08
N ILE A 324 -0.28 4.04 -7.45
CA ILE A 324 0.00 2.77 -8.11
C ILE A 324 -1.21 1.86 -7.96
N LEU A 325 -1.91 1.59 -9.06
CA LEU A 325 -3.09 0.74 -9.08
C LEU A 325 -2.70 -0.74 -9.02
N GLY A 326 -3.38 -1.53 -8.18
CA GLY A 326 -3.19 -2.98 -8.06
C GLY A 326 -4.26 -3.83 -8.78
N ALA A 327 -5.23 -3.20 -9.47
CA ALA A 327 -6.37 -3.90 -10.08
C ALA A 327 -6.06 -4.56 -11.44
N ASP A 328 -6.87 -5.54 -11.81
CA ASP A 328 -6.96 -6.02 -13.19
C ASP A 328 -7.63 -4.93 -14.06
N MET A 329 -6.84 -4.19 -14.83
CA MET A 329 -7.30 -3.05 -15.62
C MET A 329 -8.23 -3.44 -16.76
N THR A 330 -8.24 -4.71 -17.19
CA THR A 330 -9.19 -5.21 -18.19
C THR A 330 -10.61 -5.38 -17.65
N LYS A 331 -10.78 -5.30 -16.32
CA LYS A 331 -12.03 -5.52 -15.60
C LYS A 331 -12.46 -4.32 -14.75
N LEU A 332 -11.95 -3.12 -15.04
CA LEU A 332 -12.37 -1.92 -14.32
C LEU A 332 -13.85 -1.62 -14.58
N ASP A 333 -14.61 -1.45 -13.51
CA ASP A 333 -15.98 -0.96 -13.60
C ASP A 333 -16.04 0.57 -13.78
N ASP A 334 -17.20 1.08 -14.19
CA ASP A 334 -17.40 2.52 -14.46
C ASP A 334 -17.13 3.39 -13.22
N TRP A 335 -17.45 2.89 -12.03
CA TRP A 335 -17.18 3.61 -10.78
C TRP A 335 -15.67 3.76 -10.54
N THR A 336 -14.94 2.65 -10.57
CA THR A 336 -13.50 2.64 -10.36
C THR A 336 -12.79 3.48 -11.43
N LEU A 337 -13.22 3.37 -12.68
CA LEU A 337 -12.67 4.16 -13.76
C LEU A 337 -12.92 5.67 -13.54
N LYS A 338 -14.14 6.06 -13.19
CA LYS A 338 -14.47 7.47 -12.86
C LYS A 338 -13.62 8.01 -11.72
N LEU A 339 -13.38 7.18 -10.69
CA LEU A 339 -12.53 7.54 -9.55
C LEU A 339 -11.10 7.82 -10.02
N LEU A 340 -10.49 6.88 -10.75
CA LEU A 340 -9.09 6.92 -11.20
C LEU A 340 -8.82 7.97 -12.30
N THR A 341 -9.84 8.50 -12.92
CA THR A 341 -9.72 9.45 -14.05
C THR A 341 -10.22 10.86 -13.73
N ASN A 342 -10.51 11.15 -12.46
CA ASN A 342 -10.89 12.50 -12.04
C ASN A 342 -9.69 13.46 -12.11
N LYS A 343 -9.67 14.28 -13.15
CA LYS A 343 -8.56 15.22 -13.42
C LYS A 343 -8.34 16.22 -12.30
N GLU A 344 -9.41 16.72 -11.66
CA GLU A 344 -9.30 17.72 -10.62
C GLU A 344 -8.65 17.16 -9.36
N VAL A 345 -8.89 15.88 -9.04
CA VAL A 345 -8.25 15.20 -7.90
C VAL A 345 -6.82 14.78 -8.23
N ILE A 346 -6.58 14.28 -9.45
CA ILE A 346 -5.23 13.96 -9.93
C ILE A 346 -4.34 15.21 -9.93
N GLU A 347 -4.87 16.37 -10.33
CA GLU A 347 -4.15 17.65 -10.32
C GLU A 347 -3.60 17.98 -8.93
N ILE A 348 -4.32 17.68 -7.86
CA ILE A 348 -3.84 17.87 -6.49
C ILE A 348 -2.62 16.99 -6.22
N ASN A 349 -2.69 15.70 -6.56
CA ASN A 349 -1.58 14.79 -6.38
C ASN A 349 -0.33 15.25 -7.15
N GLN A 350 -0.51 15.72 -8.38
CA GLN A 350 0.58 16.01 -9.29
C GLN A 350 1.18 17.42 -9.11
N ASN A 351 0.36 18.42 -8.76
CA ASN A 351 0.79 19.81 -8.87
C ASN A 351 0.57 20.67 -7.60
N SER A 352 -0.01 20.14 -6.51
CA SER A 352 -0.18 20.94 -5.30
C SER A 352 1.11 21.11 -4.50
N GLU A 353 1.13 22.11 -3.62
CA GLU A 353 2.27 22.45 -2.76
C GLU A 353 1.83 22.58 -1.29
N ASN A 354 2.80 22.52 -0.36
CA ASN A 354 2.57 22.69 1.08
C ASN A 354 1.47 21.80 1.67
N ASN A 355 1.34 20.60 1.15
CA ASN A 355 0.34 19.63 1.58
C ASN A 355 0.59 19.19 3.02
N ARG A 356 -0.44 19.27 3.87
CA ARG A 356 -0.32 18.90 5.28
C ARG A 356 -1.68 18.58 5.90
N GLN A 357 -1.65 17.84 6.99
CA GLN A 357 -2.79 17.78 7.89
C GLN A 357 -2.96 19.13 8.61
N LEU A 358 -4.11 19.73 8.47
CA LEU A 358 -4.43 21.03 9.09
C LEU A 358 -4.94 20.84 10.52
N SER A 359 -5.90 19.92 10.69
CA SER A 359 -6.46 19.62 12.01
C SER A 359 -6.97 18.19 12.13
N GLN A 360 -7.10 17.74 13.37
CA GLN A 360 -7.74 16.48 13.74
C GLN A 360 -8.58 16.69 15.01
N LYS A 361 -9.84 16.25 14.96
CA LYS A 361 -10.75 16.25 16.12
C LYS A 361 -11.37 14.85 16.24
N GLY A 362 -10.79 14.02 17.12
CA GLY A 362 -11.11 12.59 17.16
C GLY A 362 -10.78 11.93 15.81
N ASP A 363 -11.77 11.33 15.18
CA ASP A 363 -11.66 10.67 13.88
C ASP A 363 -12.04 11.56 12.69
N LEU A 364 -12.19 12.87 12.92
CA LEU A 364 -12.43 13.85 11.87
C LEU A 364 -11.12 14.56 11.52
N PHE A 365 -10.73 14.49 10.24
CA PHE A 365 -9.47 15.04 9.75
C PHE A 365 -9.73 16.11 8.69
N VAL A 366 -8.91 17.15 8.73
CA VAL A 366 -8.83 18.17 7.68
C VAL A 366 -7.40 18.24 7.16
N TRP A 367 -7.26 18.12 5.85
CA TRP A 367 -6.00 18.33 5.14
C TRP A 367 -6.11 19.52 4.20
N THR A 368 -4.99 20.19 3.95
CA THR A 368 -4.92 21.34 3.04
C THR A 368 -3.68 21.29 2.18
N ALA A 369 -3.74 21.96 1.03
CA ALA A 369 -2.61 22.22 0.16
C ALA A 369 -2.79 23.55 -0.57
N ASP A 370 -1.70 24.08 -1.09
CA ASP A 370 -1.71 25.30 -1.89
C ASP A 370 -1.88 24.96 -3.39
N VAL A 371 -2.60 25.82 -4.10
CA VAL A 371 -2.67 25.81 -5.56
C VAL A 371 -1.50 26.63 -6.09
N PRO A 372 -0.55 26.05 -6.84
CA PRO A 372 0.61 26.79 -7.34
C PRO A 372 0.23 28.06 -8.12
N GLY A 373 0.90 29.16 -7.80
CA GLY A 373 0.66 30.44 -8.47
C GLY A 373 -0.70 31.10 -8.17
N SER A 374 -1.45 30.61 -7.20
CA SER A 374 -2.77 31.13 -6.80
C SER A 374 -2.87 31.35 -5.28
N LYS A 375 -3.86 32.12 -4.84
CA LYS A 375 -4.26 32.19 -3.43
C LYS A 375 -5.23 31.07 -3.04
N ASP A 376 -5.70 30.30 -3.99
CA ASP A 376 -6.63 29.20 -3.75
C ASP A 376 -6.00 28.12 -2.89
N LYS A 377 -6.83 27.41 -2.15
CA LYS A 377 -6.45 26.25 -1.35
C LYS A 377 -7.19 25.02 -1.82
N TYR A 378 -6.53 23.88 -1.76
CA TYR A 378 -7.18 22.59 -1.74
C TYR A 378 -7.48 22.23 -0.29
N VAL A 379 -8.67 21.69 -0.03
CA VAL A 379 -9.14 21.27 1.30
C VAL A 379 -9.76 19.89 1.16
N ALA A 380 -9.28 18.93 1.92
CA ALA A 380 -9.88 17.61 2.04
C ALA A 380 -10.46 17.44 3.45
N LEU A 381 -11.73 17.05 3.51
CA LEU A 381 -12.48 16.78 4.75
C LEU A 381 -12.72 15.27 4.82
N PHE A 382 -12.46 14.67 5.99
CA PHE A 382 -12.60 13.25 6.21
C PHE A 382 -13.38 12.95 7.48
N ASN A 383 -14.35 12.06 7.38
CA ASN A 383 -14.95 11.38 8.50
C ASN A 383 -14.45 9.94 8.55
N ALA A 384 -13.41 9.69 9.33
CA ALA A 384 -12.84 8.36 9.53
C ALA A 384 -13.41 7.65 10.76
N SER A 385 -14.49 8.17 11.36
CA SER A 385 -15.15 7.50 12.48
C SER A 385 -15.81 6.21 12.02
N THR A 386 -15.74 5.20 12.87
CA THR A 386 -16.44 3.93 12.66
C THR A 386 -17.67 3.91 13.57
N PRO A 387 -18.87 3.62 13.04
CA PRO A 387 -20.02 3.35 13.90
C PRO A 387 -19.63 2.23 14.85
N GLY A 388 -19.76 2.45 16.13
CA GLY A 388 -19.23 1.47 17.07
C GLY A 388 -19.72 1.64 18.49
N THR A 389 -19.24 0.75 19.32
CA THR A 389 -19.41 0.77 20.75
C THR A 389 -18.33 1.62 21.39
N HIS A 390 -18.73 2.57 22.21
CA HIS A 390 -17.85 3.42 23.00
C HIS A 390 -18.06 3.13 24.49
N ASN A 391 -17.07 3.47 25.32
CA ASN A 391 -17.14 3.33 26.78
C ASN A 391 -17.53 1.91 27.23
N ILE A 392 -16.89 0.89 26.67
CA ILE A 392 -17.21 -0.50 26.99
C ILE A 392 -16.80 -0.84 28.43
N ASP A 393 -17.80 -1.19 29.24
CA ASP A 393 -17.60 -1.70 30.59
C ASP A 393 -17.67 -3.26 30.57
N TYR A 394 -16.53 -3.90 30.40
CA TYR A 394 -16.44 -5.36 30.36
C TYR A 394 -16.91 -6.04 31.65
N GLN A 395 -16.97 -5.33 32.77
CA GLN A 395 -17.50 -5.84 34.03
C GLN A 395 -19.01 -6.13 33.99
N LYS A 396 -19.74 -5.49 33.08
CA LYS A 396 -21.18 -5.68 32.87
C LYS A 396 -21.50 -6.77 31.84
N ALA A 397 -20.53 -7.59 31.45
CA ALA A 397 -20.77 -8.66 30.51
C ALA A 397 -21.83 -9.64 31.04
N LYS A 398 -22.78 -10.03 30.19
CA LYS A 398 -23.76 -11.09 30.48
C LYS A 398 -23.12 -12.46 30.48
N TYR A 399 -21.97 -12.59 29.83
CA TYR A 399 -21.10 -13.76 29.85
C TYR A 399 -19.64 -13.31 29.77
N HIS A 400 -18.78 -13.94 30.57
CA HIS A 400 -17.33 -13.75 30.52
C HIS A 400 -16.68 -15.11 30.72
N SER A 401 -15.92 -15.58 29.75
CA SER A 401 -15.20 -16.86 29.86
C SER A 401 -13.98 -16.74 30.78
N ILE A 402 -13.49 -17.89 31.24
CA ILE A 402 -12.09 -18.00 31.66
C ILE A 402 -11.18 -17.98 30.44
N LYS A 403 -9.87 -17.83 30.64
CA LYS A 403 -8.90 -17.79 29.53
C LYS A 403 -8.96 -19.07 28.69
N VAL A 404 -9.05 -18.89 27.39
CA VAL A 404 -8.97 -19.94 26.37
C VAL A 404 -7.58 -19.86 25.72
N GLY A 405 -6.89 -20.98 25.60
CA GLY A 405 -5.53 -21.07 25.10
C GLY A 405 -4.44 -21.05 26.19
N GLY A 406 -3.19 -21.12 25.81
CA GLY A 406 -2.06 -21.21 26.72
C GLY A 406 -2.18 -22.38 27.71
N SER A 407 -2.16 -22.09 29.03
CA SER A 407 -2.42 -23.06 30.11
C SER A 407 -3.91 -23.15 30.51
N GLY A 408 -4.78 -22.37 29.85
CA GLY A 408 -6.21 -22.33 30.13
C GLY A 408 -6.99 -23.48 29.47
N VAL A 409 -8.31 -23.28 29.33
CA VAL A 409 -9.19 -24.24 28.66
C VAL A 409 -9.00 -24.18 27.15
N ARG A 410 -9.41 -25.25 26.44
CA ARG A 410 -9.34 -25.30 24.98
C ARG A 410 -10.56 -24.67 24.31
N GLU A 411 -11.68 -24.66 24.98
CA GLU A 411 -12.98 -24.23 24.50
C GLU A 411 -13.77 -23.58 25.63
N ALA A 412 -14.52 -22.55 25.36
CA ALA A 412 -15.49 -21.92 26.24
C ALA A 412 -16.90 -22.18 25.72
N GLU A 413 -17.73 -22.85 26.55
CA GLU A 413 -19.17 -22.98 26.30
C GLU A 413 -19.86 -21.67 26.67
N ILE A 414 -20.48 -21.04 25.70
CA ILE A 414 -21.07 -19.70 25.83
C ILE A 414 -22.58 -19.80 25.84
N LYS A 415 -23.19 -19.27 26.91
CA LYS A 415 -24.62 -19.05 26.98
C LYS A 415 -24.89 -17.72 27.70
N ALA A 416 -25.51 -16.79 26.99
CA ALA A 416 -25.80 -15.45 27.51
C ALA A 416 -27.25 -15.06 27.31
N ASP A 417 -27.83 -14.45 28.34
CA ASP A 417 -29.13 -13.80 28.24
C ASP A 417 -28.94 -12.41 27.66
N ILE A 418 -29.53 -12.17 26.48
CA ILE A 418 -29.55 -10.90 25.77
C ILE A 418 -30.96 -10.29 25.72
N GLY A 419 -31.91 -10.91 26.44
CA GLY A 419 -33.28 -10.43 26.50
C GLY A 419 -33.40 -9.01 27.07
N GLY A 420 -34.37 -8.26 26.58
CA GLY A 420 -34.61 -6.88 27.00
C GLY A 420 -33.65 -5.83 26.43
N SER A 421 -32.51 -6.24 25.84
CA SER A 421 -31.59 -5.32 25.18
C SER A 421 -32.06 -4.94 23.76
N LYS A 422 -31.63 -3.79 23.26
CA LYS A 422 -31.80 -3.39 21.85
C LYS A 422 -30.68 -3.90 20.98
N SER A 423 -29.49 -3.94 21.54
CA SER A 423 -28.26 -4.37 20.87
C SER A 423 -27.44 -5.28 21.77
N PHE A 424 -26.61 -6.13 21.19
CA PHE A 424 -25.63 -6.93 21.90
C PHE A 424 -24.32 -6.99 21.12
N ALA A 425 -23.23 -7.25 21.81
CA ALA A 425 -21.93 -7.36 21.18
C ALA A 425 -21.21 -8.64 21.61
N LEU A 426 -20.52 -9.26 20.65
CA LEU A 426 -19.54 -10.32 20.89
C LEU A 426 -18.18 -9.65 21.04
N ALA A 427 -17.52 -9.81 22.18
CA ALA A 427 -16.19 -9.25 22.40
C ALA A 427 -15.17 -10.35 22.71
N VAL A 428 -13.94 -10.14 22.26
CA VAL A 428 -12.78 -10.98 22.57
C VAL A 428 -11.67 -10.08 23.09
N THR A 429 -11.14 -10.38 24.28
CA THR A 429 -9.96 -9.72 24.83
C THR A 429 -8.70 -10.56 24.57
N ASP A 430 -7.54 -9.94 24.74
CA ASP A 430 -6.22 -10.56 24.57
C ASP A 430 -5.74 -11.34 25.82
N GLY A 431 -6.64 -11.67 26.73
CA GLY A 431 -6.28 -12.36 27.96
C GLY A 431 -5.25 -11.63 28.86
N GLY A 432 -4.82 -10.41 28.47
CA GLY A 432 -3.90 -9.57 29.22
C GLY A 432 -2.41 -9.80 28.91
N ASP A 433 -2.06 -10.53 27.86
CA ASP A 433 -0.67 -10.79 27.44
C ASP A 433 -0.33 -10.24 26.05
N GLY A 434 -1.27 -9.50 25.43
CA GLY A 434 -1.13 -8.88 24.12
C GLY A 434 -1.67 -9.75 22.99
N ILE A 435 -1.94 -9.14 21.86
CA ILE A 435 -2.75 -9.71 20.76
C ILE A 435 -2.04 -10.76 19.88
N ASN A 436 -0.81 -11.16 20.19
CA ASN A 436 -0.05 -12.07 19.33
C ASN A 436 -0.67 -13.48 19.33
N TYR A 437 -1.01 -13.98 18.14
CA TYR A 437 -1.61 -15.31 17.91
C TYR A 437 -3.04 -15.48 18.44
N ASP A 438 -3.74 -14.40 18.75
CA ASP A 438 -5.08 -14.41 19.34
C ASP A 438 -6.19 -14.55 18.29
N HIS A 439 -6.03 -15.51 17.38
CA HIS A 439 -7.05 -15.88 16.40
C HIS A 439 -8.23 -16.54 17.09
N ALA A 440 -9.35 -15.85 17.20
CA ALA A 440 -10.56 -16.30 17.88
C ALA A 440 -11.63 -16.76 16.91
N ALA A 441 -12.42 -17.75 17.34
CA ALA A 441 -13.60 -18.18 16.60
C ALA A 441 -14.79 -18.40 17.54
N TRP A 442 -15.95 -17.85 17.14
CA TRP A 442 -17.26 -18.14 17.70
C TRP A 442 -17.89 -19.24 16.85
N LEU A 443 -17.82 -20.48 17.30
CA LEU A 443 -18.35 -21.62 16.57
C LEU A 443 -19.83 -21.84 16.89
N GLU A 444 -20.60 -22.23 15.87
CA GLU A 444 -22.02 -22.56 15.95
C GLU A 444 -22.86 -21.50 16.72
N PRO A 445 -22.66 -20.18 16.46
CA PRO A 445 -23.38 -19.17 17.22
C PRO A 445 -24.86 -19.13 16.82
N VAL A 446 -25.75 -19.33 17.82
CA VAL A 446 -27.20 -19.42 17.63
C VAL A 446 -27.91 -18.47 18.59
N LEU A 447 -28.88 -17.74 18.05
CA LEU A 447 -29.88 -17.01 18.81
C LEU A 447 -31.11 -17.89 19.00
N SER A 448 -31.68 -17.89 20.23
CA SER A 448 -32.92 -18.58 20.53
C SER A 448 -33.86 -17.74 21.39
N GLY A 449 -35.17 -18.02 21.29
CA GLY A 449 -36.20 -17.32 22.02
C GLY A 449 -37.61 -17.75 21.61
N PRO A 450 -38.66 -17.02 22.01
CA PRO A 450 -40.04 -17.34 21.70
C PRO A 450 -40.36 -17.55 20.22
N THR A 451 -39.63 -16.87 19.35
CA THR A 451 -39.79 -16.96 17.89
C THR A 451 -39.06 -18.13 17.24
N GLY A 452 -38.26 -18.89 17.99
CA GLY A 452 -37.52 -20.04 17.49
C GLY A 452 -36.00 -19.90 17.63
N THR A 453 -35.25 -20.42 16.66
CA THR A 453 -33.79 -20.37 16.61
C THR A 453 -33.33 -19.77 15.30
N MET A 454 -32.19 -19.04 15.33
CA MET A 454 -31.56 -18.41 14.17
C MET A 454 -30.05 -18.56 14.28
N LYS A 455 -29.35 -18.95 13.23
CA LYS A 455 -27.88 -18.89 13.21
C LYS A 455 -27.44 -17.43 13.17
N LEU A 456 -26.54 -17.03 14.07
CA LEU A 456 -26.01 -15.67 14.11
C LEU A 456 -25.19 -15.33 12.84
N THR A 457 -24.68 -16.35 12.17
CA THR A 457 -23.97 -16.22 10.88
C THR A 457 -24.86 -15.73 9.74
N GLU A 458 -26.19 -15.78 9.90
CA GLU A 458 -27.17 -15.27 8.94
C GLU A 458 -27.56 -13.81 9.24
N LEU A 459 -27.23 -13.32 10.43
CA LEU A 459 -27.49 -11.94 10.84
C LEU A 459 -26.33 -11.02 10.48
N ARG A 460 -26.64 -9.88 9.85
CA ARG A 460 -25.61 -8.87 9.56
C ARG A 460 -25.28 -8.08 10.82
N TRP A 461 -24.00 -7.96 11.15
CA TRP A 461 -23.54 -7.06 12.22
C TRP A 461 -23.64 -5.58 11.78
N LYS A 462 -23.80 -4.68 12.75
CA LYS A 462 -23.77 -3.22 12.55
C LYS A 462 -22.34 -2.72 12.38
N SER A 463 -21.44 -3.20 13.23
CA SER A 463 -20.02 -2.90 13.17
C SER A 463 -19.19 -4.07 13.67
N ALA A 464 -17.94 -4.16 13.21
CA ALA A 464 -16.96 -5.10 13.72
C ALA A 464 -15.60 -4.43 13.75
N SER A 465 -14.94 -4.44 14.91
CA SER A 465 -13.58 -4.00 15.11
C SER A 465 -12.73 -5.14 15.65
N GLN A 466 -11.43 -5.17 15.31
CA GLN A 466 -10.52 -6.19 15.80
C GLN A 466 -9.05 -5.78 15.68
N GLY A 467 -8.17 -6.43 16.46
CA GLY A 467 -6.77 -6.08 16.55
C GLY A 467 -5.96 -6.45 15.29
N TRP A 468 -6.37 -7.52 14.57
CA TRP A 468 -5.68 -7.97 13.36
C TRP A 468 -6.62 -8.70 12.40
N GLY A 469 -6.38 -8.56 11.08
CA GLY A 469 -7.16 -9.25 10.05
C GLY A 469 -8.56 -8.67 9.84
N ASN A 470 -9.53 -9.48 9.49
CA ASN A 470 -10.94 -9.12 9.30
C ASN A 470 -11.86 -10.12 9.98
N THR A 471 -12.96 -9.63 10.58
CA THR A 471 -14.07 -10.49 11.01
C THR A 471 -14.74 -11.13 9.80
N ARG A 472 -14.96 -12.46 9.85
CA ARG A 472 -15.53 -13.21 8.72
C ARG A 472 -16.51 -14.27 9.20
N VAL A 473 -17.57 -14.47 8.42
CA VAL A 473 -18.43 -15.64 8.54
C VAL A 473 -17.81 -16.79 7.74
N GLY A 474 -17.79 -17.98 8.32
CA GLY A 474 -17.30 -19.20 7.68
C GLY A 474 -15.77 -19.33 7.63
N GLN A 475 -15.03 -18.34 8.12
CA GLN A 475 -13.57 -18.39 8.15
C GLN A 475 -13.02 -17.78 9.43
N SER A 476 -11.94 -18.36 9.96
CA SER A 476 -11.14 -17.74 11.02
C SER A 476 -10.34 -16.53 10.47
N SER A 477 -9.82 -15.70 11.38
CA SER A 477 -9.01 -14.52 10.99
C SER A 477 -7.73 -14.88 10.23
N ASP A 478 -7.21 -16.11 10.38
CA ASP A 478 -6.08 -16.67 9.64
C ASP A 478 -6.49 -17.40 8.33
N GLY A 479 -7.79 -17.36 7.97
CA GLY A 479 -8.32 -17.85 6.69
C GLY A 479 -8.77 -19.31 6.64
N ARG A 480 -8.78 -20.04 7.77
CA ARG A 480 -9.26 -21.43 7.82
C ARG A 480 -10.78 -21.50 7.82
N GLN A 481 -11.35 -22.55 7.22
CA GLN A 481 -12.79 -22.76 7.20
C GLN A 481 -13.29 -23.16 8.60
N ILE A 482 -14.35 -22.50 9.06
CA ILE A 482 -15.02 -22.76 10.35
C ILE A 482 -16.55 -22.68 10.18
N ASP A 483 -17.32 -23.38 10.99
CA ASP A 483 -18.77 -23.14 11.11
C ASP A 483 -19.01 -22.09 12.20
N GLY A 484 -18.91 -20.80 11.82
CA GLY A 484 -19.03 -19.73 12.79
C GLY A 484 -18.50 -18.38 12.29
N ILE A 485 -18.05 -17.56 13.25
CA ILE A 485 -17.53 -16.21 13.02
C ILE A 485 -16.10 -16.16 13.53
N GLY A 486 -15.16 -15.92 12.64
CA GLY A 486 -13.75 -15.71 12.98
C GLY A 486 -13.44 -14.23 13.22
N THR A 487 -12.62 -13.96 14.22
CA THR A 487 -12.12 -12.65 14.58
C THR A 487 -10.73 -12.74 15.21
N HIS A 488 -10.17 -11.62 15.66
CA HIS A 488 -8.87 -11.58 16.32
C HIS A 488 -8.91 -10.60 17.49
N ALA A 489 -8.38 -10.94 18.66
CA ALA A 489 -8.35 -10.04 19.80
C ALA A 489 -7.51 -8.76 19.49
N ALA A 490 -7.81 -7.62 20.13
CA ALA A 490 -9.04 -7.35 20.82
C ALA A 490 -10.15 -7.04 19.79
N SER A 491 -11.33 -7.65 19.95
CA SER A 491 -12.42 -7.45 18.98
C SER A 491 -13.76 -7.18 19.63
N VAL A 492 -14.61 -6.46 18.91
CA VAL A 492 -16.01 -6.23 19.27
C VAL A 492 -16.86 -6.28 18.00
N ILE A 493 -17.89 -7.14 18.00
CA ILE A 493 -18.83 -7.30 16.89
C ILE A 493 -20.22 -6.94 17.41
N LEU A 494 -20.78 -5.81 16.94
CA LEU A 494 -22.06 -5.26 17.38
C LEU A 494 -23.21 -5.72 16.48
N TYR A 495 -24.29 -6.16 17.12
CA TYR A 495 -25.54 -6.55 16.47
C TYR A 495 -26.74 -5.79 17.02
N ASP A 496 -27.74 -5.52 16.18
CA ASP A 496 -29.10 -5.29 16.67
C ASP A 496 -29.69 -6.65 17.10
N ARG A 497 -30.34 -6.67 18.28
CA ARG A 497 -31.04 -7.89 18.71
C ARG A 497 -32.36 -8.03 17.94
N PRO A 498 -32.57 -9.13 17.19
CA PRO A 498 -33.87 -9.38 16.58
C PRO A 498 -34.95 -9.61 17.63
N GLU A 499 -36.14 -9.10 17.39
CA GLU A 499 -37.27 -9.25 18.29
C GLU A 499 -37.62 -10.74 18.49
N GLY A 500 -37.85 -11.13 19.75
CA GLY A 500 -38.19 -12.50 20.11
C GLY A 500 -37.00 -13.47 20.21
N TYR A 501 -35.78 -12.97 20.21
CA TYR A 501 -34.57 -13.77 20.48
C TYR A 501 -33.87 -13.23 21.72
N ASP A 502 -33.83 -14.02 22.78
CA ASP A 502 -33.41 -13.60 24.11
C ASP A 502 -32.14 -14.29 24.62
N THR A 503 -31.70 -15.35 23.96
CA THR A 503 -30.51 -16.13 24.37
C THR A 503 -29.56 -16.33 23.21
N LEU A 504 -28.27 -16.07 23.46
CA LEU A 504 -27.16 -16.44 22.58
C LEU A 504 -26.45 -17.67 23.12
N THR A 505 -26.20 -18.67 22.28
CA THR A 505 -25.32 -19.81 22.55
C THR A 505 -24.23 -19.90 21.49
N ALA A 506 -23.02 -20.28 21.89
CA ALA A 506 -21.88 -20.48 20.98
C ALA A 506 -20.79 -21.29 21.68
N LYS A 507 -19.76 -21.69 20.93
CA LYS A 507 -18.48 -22.16 21.46
C LYS A 507 -17.37 -21.21 21.09
N GLY A 508 -16.60 -20.78 22.07
CA GLY A 508 -15.44 -19.90 21.89
C GLY A 508 -14.15 -20.71 21.86
N VAL A 509 -13.36 -20.58 20.77
CA VAL A 509 -12.08 -21.31 20.64
C VAL A 509 -11.00 -20.39 20.08
N LEU A 510 -9.72 -20.71 20.38
CA LEU A 510 -8.61 -20.26 19.53
C LEU A 510 -8.65 -21.03 18.20
N ALA A 511 -8.42 -20.36 17.09
CA ALA A 511 -8.31 -21.01 15.79
C ALA A 511 -7.15 -22.03 15.80
N ASP A 512 -7.33 -23.14 15.05
CA ASP A 512 -6.36 -24.24 15.02
C ASP A 512 -4.92 -23.78 14.79
N GLY A 513 -4.02 -24.12 15.72
CA GLY A 513 -2.60 -23.79 15.69
C GLY A 513 -2.21 -22.53 16.45
N ALA A 514 -3.13 -21.62 16.76
CA ALA A 514 -2.86 -20.44 17.57
C ALA A 514 -2.50 -20.80 19.03
N ASP A 515 -3.18 -21.79 19.61
CA ASP A 515 -2.89 -22.32 20.94
C ASP A 515 -1.48 -22.92 21.08
N ARG A 516 -0.91 -23.44 19.97
CA ARG A 516 0.46 -23.97 19.94
C ARG A 516 1.52 -22.87 19.89
N GLN A 517 1.12 -21.65 19.59
CA GLN A 517 1.98 -20.47 19.50
C GLN A 517 1.85 -19.55 20.73
N GLY A 518 1.01 -19.94 21.72
CA GLY A 518 0.89 -19.27 22.99
C GLY A 518 -0.17 -18.18 23.07
N GLY A 519 -1.08 -18.07 22.08
CA GLY A 519 -2.21 -17.13 22.15
C GLY A 519 -3.13 -17.40 23.33
N THR A 520 -3.68 -16.38 23.98
CA THR A 520 -4.68 -16.47 25.06
C THR A 520 -5.77 -15.42 24.90
N ILE A 521 -7.03 -15.85 24.98
CA ILE A 521 -8.18 -14.96 24.78
C ILE A 521 -9.26 -15.19 25.83
N GLU A 522 -10.14 -14.20 25.97
CA GLU A 522 -11.38 -14.34 26.74
C GLU A 522 -12.57 -13.89 25.89
N PHE A 523 -13.67 -14.64 25.97
CA PHE A 523 -14.90 -14.35 25.25
C PHE A 523 -15.90 -13.65 26.17
N LEU A 524 -16.52 -12.58 25.70
CA LEU A 524 -17.53 -11.83 26.43
C LEU A 524 -18.75 -11.59 25.55
N VAL A 525 -19.92 -11.64 26.16
CA VAL A 525 -21.17 -11.20 25.53
C VAL A 525 -21.68 -9.99 26.32
N LEU A 526 -21.84 -8.89 25.64
CA LEU A 526 -22.21 -7.59 26.18
C LEU A 526 -23.59 -7.20 25.65
N THR A 527 -24.35 -6.43 26.45
CA THR A 527 -25.60 -5.79 26.03
C THR A 527 -25.48 -4.28 26.14
N ASP A 528 -26.43 -3.54 25.63
CA ASP A 528 -26.48 -2.07 25.67
C ASP A 528 -26.42 -1.43 27.07
N GLU A 529 -26.46 -2.22 28.14
CA GLU A 529 -26.11 -1.79 29.51
C GLU A 529 -24.59 -1.68 29.73
N ALA A 530 -23.79 -2.34 28.91
CA ALA A 530 -22.34 -2.43 29.04
C ALA A 530 -21.57 -1.48 28.10
N PHE A 531 -22.25 -0.81 27.20
CA PHE A 531 -21.61 0.09 26.25
C PHE A 531 -22.58 1.16 25.74
N ASP A 532 -22.01 2.28 25.34
CA ASP A 532 -22.74 3.31 24.61
C ASP A 532 -22.69 2.98 23.12
N VAL A 533 -23.85 2.93 22.46
CA VAL A 533 -23.94 2.83 21.01
C VAL A 533 -24.04 4.25 20.46
N GLU A 534 -22.94 4.78 20.00
CA GLU A 534 -22.96 6.00 19.21
C GLU A 534 -23.05 5.61 17.73
N VAL A 535 -24.26 5.54 17.19
CA VAL A 535 -24.51 5.40 15.75
C VAL A 535 -24.61 6.82 15.18
N LYS A 536 -23.48 7.49 15.07
CA LYS A 536 -23.38 8.63 14.16
C LYS A 536 -22.96 8.05 12.82
N ASP A 537 -23.94 7.73 11.98
CA ASP A 537 -23.68 7.32 10.59
C ASP A 537 -23.02 8.45 9.79
N GLU A 538 -23.02 9.68 10.31
CA GLU A 538 -22.44 10.87 9.70
C GLU A 538 -21.98 11.90 10.74
N ALA A 539 -21.01 12.72 10.35
CA ALA A 539 -20.53 13.82 11.17
C ALA A 539 -20.27 15.07 10.32
N GLU A 540 -20.47 16.25 10.92
CA GLU A 540 -20.08 17.51 10.31
C GLU A 540 -18.58 17.71 10.47
N VAL A 541 -17.87 17.84 9.35
CA VAL A 541 -16.44 18.18 9.29
C VAL A 541 -16.32 19.60 8.76
N SER A 542 -15.63 20.47 9.49
CA SER A 542 -15.52 21.90 9.18
C SER A 542 -14.08 22.38 9.15
N VAL A 543 -13.84 23.44 8.38
CA VAL A 543 -12.58 24.19 8.35
C VAL A 543 -12.87 25.68 8.41
N ASP A 544 -12.15 26.40 9.29
CA ASP A 544 -12.20 27.85 9.35
C ASP A 544 -11.29 28.48 8.29
N PHE A 545 -11.75 29.51 7.62
CA PHE A 545 -10.96 30.20 6.59
C PHE A 545 -9.72 30.88 7.17
N ALA A 546 -9.78 31.28 8.43
CA ALA A 546 -8.62 31.81 9.14
C ALA A 546 -7.50 30.76 9.31
N GLU A 547 -7.84 29.49 9.56
CA GLU A 547 -6.87 28.38 9.65
C GLU A 547 -6.20 28.09 8.30
N LEU A 548 -6.90 28.34 7.19
CA LEU A 548 -6.35 28.27 5.84
C LEU A 548 -5.48 29.48 5.45
N GLY A 549 -5.46 30.53 6.29
CA GLY A 549 -4.74 31.77 5.99
C GLY A 549 -5.39 32.58 4.86
N ILE A 550 -6.69 32.46 4.65
CA ILE A 550 -7.46 33.20 3.65
C ILE A 550 -8.42 34.21 4.30
N GLY A 551 -9.02 35.09 3.48
CA GLY A 551 -9.97 36.11 3.95
C GLY A 551 -11.27 35.54 4.51
N LYS A 552 -12.21 36.42 4.81
CA LYS A 552 -13.47 36.02 5.46
C LYS A 552 -14.46 35.35 4.52
N ARG A 553 -14.33 35.52 3.20
CA ARG A 553 -15.24 34.94 2.22
C ARG A 553 -14.48 34.13 1.18
N ALA A 554 -15.05 33.00 0.79
CA ALA A 554 -14.48 32.18 -0.25
C ALA A 554 -15.57 31.50 -1.09
N ARG A 555 -15.27 31.23 -2.35
CA ARG A 555 -16.04 30.35 -3.21
C ARG A 555 -15.49 28.93 -3.09
N VAL A 556 -16.38 27.95 -3.00
CA VAL A 556 -16.01 26.55 -2.83
C VAL A 556 -16.51 25.72 -4.02
N ARG A 557 -15.63 24.89 -4.58
CA ARG A 557 -15.92 23.91 -5.61
C ARG A 557 -15.66 22.50 -5.11
N ASP A 558 -16.63 21.62 -5.28
CA ASP A 558 -16.47 20.17 -5.03
C ASP A 558 -15.77 19.53 -6.23
N LEU A 559 -14.60 18.92 -5.98
CA LEU A 559 -13.75 18.38 -7.04
C LEU A 559 -14.11 16.94 -7.41
N TRP A 560 -14.80 16.20 -6.52
CA TRP A 560 -15.36 14.89 -6.85
C TRP A 560 -16.56 14.99 -7.79
N GLU A 561 -17.42 15.94 -7.52
CA GLU A 561 -18.66 16.13 -8.30
C GLU A 561 -18.49 17.15 -9.45
N GLY A 562 -17.32 17.84 -9.49
CA GLY A 562 -17.06 18.88 -10.50
C GLY A 562 -18.04 20.07 -10.40
N LYS A 563 -18.53 20.39 -9.20
CA LYS A 563 -19.64 21.31 -8.97
C LYS A 563 -19.27 22.49 -8.06
N ASP A 564 -19.62 23.70 -8.48
CA ASP A 564 -19.54 24.87 -7.61
C ASP A 564 -20.65 24.85 -6.56
N LEU A 565 -20.23 25.01 -5.28
CA LEU A 565 -21.13 24.97 -4.13
C LEU A 565 -21.60 26.38 -3.70
N GLY A 566 -21.02 27.45 -4.27
CA GLY A 566 -21.32 28.84 -3.96
C GLY A 566 -20.31 29.49 -3.03
N GLU A 567 -20.74 30.60 -2.38
CA GLU A 567 -19.93 31.41 -1.50
C GLU A 567 -20.22 31.10 -0.04
N PHE A 568 -19.18 31.07 0.78
CA PHE A 568 -19.23 30.83 2.21
C PHE A 568 -18.49 31.94 2.96
N SER A 569 -18.88 32.16 4.24
CA SER A 569 -18.30 33.17 5.08
C SER A 569 -17.82 32.58 6.41
N GLY A 570 -16.57 32.89 6.78
CA GLY A 570 -15.91 32.47 8.01
C GLY A 570 -15.41 31.03 7.97
N SER A 571 -16.21 30.07 7.52
CA SER A 571 -15.89 28.64 7.50
C SER A 571 -16.61 27.94 6.35
N PHE A 572 -16.17 26.69 6.10
CA PHE A 572 -16.85 25.75 5.24
C PHE A 572 -16.99 24.41 5.95
N SER A 573 -18.16 23.78 5.85
CA SER A 573 -18.42 22.47 6.45
C SER A 573 -19.20 21.54 5.53
N ARG A 574 -19.07 20.24 5.78
CA ARG A 574 -19.87 19.18 5.13
C ARG A 574 -20.24 18.12 6.14
N VAL A 575 -21.45 17.64 6.03
CA VAL A 575 -21.85 16.40 6.70
C VAL A 575 -21.38 15.23 5.84
N LEU A 576 -20.52 14.41 6.40
CA LEU A 576 -19.94 13.23 5.75
C LEU A 576 -20.34 11.96 6.50
N LYS A 577 -20.69 10.92 5.76
CA LYS A 577 -20.90 9.59 6.31
C LYS A 577 -19.61 9.06 6.93
N CYS A 578 -19.72 8.09 7.82
CA CYS A 578 -18.56 7.33 8.27
C CYS A 578 -17.80 6.76 7.09
N HIS A 579 -16.46 6.76 7.19
CA HIS A 579 -15.53 6.32 6.14
C HIS A 579 -15.64 7.11 4.82
N ALA A 580 -16.17 8.32 4.85
CA ALA A 580 -16.30 9.16 3.66
C ALA A 580 -15.36 10.36 3.66
N ALA A 581 -15.10 10.87 2.47
CA ALA A 581 -14.29 12.06 2.25
C ALA A 581 -14.88 12.97 1.17
N GLY A 582 -14.60 14.27 1.30
CA GLY A 582 -14.79 15.26 0.25
C GLY A 582 -13.50 16.04 0.01
N ILE A 583 -13.30 16.51 -1.22
CA ILE A 583 -12.14 17.35 -1.56
C ILE A 583 -12.60 18.55 -2.40
N TYR A 584 -12.07 19.70 -2.04
CA TYR A 584 -12.60 20.97 -2.48
C TYR A 584 -11.48 21.93 -2.89
N ARG A 585 -11.80 22.81 -3.83
CA ARG A 585 -11.01 24.02 -4.11
C ARG A 585 -11.71 25.20 -3.48
N VAL A 586 -10.97 25.95 -2.66
CA VAL A 586 -11.44 27.12 -1.91
C VAL A 586 -10.74 28.36 -2.48
N THR A 587 -11.49 29.22 -3.14
CA THR A 587 -11.01 30.45 -3.78
C THR A 587 -11.37 31.66 -2.93
N PRO A 588 -10.39 32.40 -2.36
CA PRO A 588 -10.65 33.62 -1.60
C PRO A 588 -11.32 34.69 -2.45
N LEU A 589 -12.23 35.45 -1.85
CA LEU A 589 -12.97 36.55 -2.48
C LEU A 589 -12.55 37.92 -1.96
N ASP A 590 -11.72 37.95 -0.93
CA ASP A 590 -11.25 39.19 -0.26
C ASP A 590 -9.75 39.37 -0.44
#